data_ebf542d49458cc10d28e0eba101aed7b
#
_entry.id   ebf542d49458cc10d28e0eba101aed7b
#
_cell.length_a   1.000
_cell.length_b   1.000
_cell.length_c   1.000
_cell.angle_alpha   90.00
_cell.angle_beta   90.00
_cell.angle_gamma   90.00
#
_symmetry.space_group_name_H-M   'P 1'
#
loop_
_entity.id
_entity.type
_entity.pdbx_description
1 polymer ?
#
loop_
_entity_poly.entity_id
_entity_poly.type
_entity_poly.pdbx_seq_one_letter_code
_entity_poly.pdbx_strand_id
1 'polypeptide(L)'
;MSYPERMVRCKILAPKHYLSPVITALYDLGLYHITPHIKGELDIGSPIEEAEELAELLVKIRSITSAFPISNTKTVTFTPSSRKKAIKGVTKMYDDFISSEKNFNQLKTNKLLVEKRFNLLKLIESNNINLQELQSSSILTCFSGTLIKKGLQEKINDQNITIIQKENYVFVICMNDKKEYVQSVLTELGFNKVDIDDTKLTDVIKAQEKISDEEVLLKK
;
A
#
# COMPACT_ATOMS: atom_id res chain seq x y z
N MET A 1 14.48 7.20 -51.28
CA MET A 1 15.45 7.09 -50.18
C MET A 1 15.67 8.49 -49.63
N SER A 2 15.24 8.75 -48.40
CA SER A 2 15.48 10.02 -47.71
C SER A 2 16.89 9.97 -47.12
N TYR A 3 17.77 10.85 -47.59
CA TYR A 3 19.08 11.00 -46.99
C TYR A 3 18.94 11.81 -45.70
N PRO A 4 19.58 11.40 -44.57
CA PRO A 4 19.55 12.19 -43.35
C PRO A 4 20.24 13.55 -43.61
N GLU A 5 19.55 14.61 -43.23
CA GLU A 5 20.12 15.95 -43.30
C GLU A 5 21.33 16.11 -42.33
N ARG A 6 22.31 16.92 -42.77
CA ARG A 6 23.54 17.13 -42.03
C ARG A 6 23.25 17.98 -40.79
N MET A 7 23.36 17.40 -39.61
CA MET A 7 23.20 18.11 -38.34
C MET A 7 24.47 18.81 -37.89
N VAL A 8 24.34 20.05 -37.43
CA VAL A 8 25.44 20.84 -36.87
C VAL A 8 25.20 21.03 -35.39
N ARG A 9 26.26 20.79 -34.60
CA ARG A 9 26.17 20.99 -33.15
C ARG A 9 26.36 22.48 -32.83
N CYS A 10 25.34 23.11 -32.24
CA CYS A 10 25.39 24.51 -31.81
C CYS A 10 25.37 24.58 -30.28
N LYS A 11 26.10 25.52 -29.70
CA LYS A 11 26.09 25.86 -28.28
C LYS A 11 25.61 27.30 -28.14
N ILE A 12 24.46 27.45 -27.45
CA ILE A 12 23.87 28.76 -27.22
C ILE A 12 24.08 29.11 -25.76
N LEU A 13 24.69 30.27 -25.51
CA LEU A 13 24.92 30.83 -24.18
C LEU A 13 24.06 32.07 -24.03
N ALA A 14 23.26 32.11 -22.98
CA ALA A 14 22.40 33.26 -22.68
C ALA A 14 22.31 33.46 -21.16
N PRO A 15 22.15 34.71 -20.68
CA PRO A 15 21.82 34.99 -19.30
C PRO A 15 20.54 34.30 -18.86
N LYS A 16 20.44 33.90 -17.57
CA LYS A 16 19.34 33.09 -17.03
C LYS A 16 17.94 33.69 -17.32
N HIS A 17 17.77 35.01 -17.30
CA HIS A 17 16.50 35.67 -17.56
C HIS A 17 16.03 35.58 -19.02
N TYR A 18 16.94 35.28 -20.00
CA TYR A 18 16.58 35.02 -21.38
C TYR A 18 16.33 33.53 -21.67
N LEU A 19 16.48 32.63 -20.70
CA LEU A 19 16.40 31.20 -20.94
C LEU A 19 15.02 30.78 -21.48
N SER A 20 13.94 31.25 -20.85
CA SER A 20 12.58 30.94 -21.28
C SER A 20 12.24 31.47 -22.68
N PRO A 21 12.49 32.73 -23.04
CA PRO A 21 12.31 33.23 -24.40
C PRO A 21 13.14 32.48 -25.44
N VAL A 22 14.38 32.16 -25.12
CA VAL A 22 15.26 31.40 -26.06
C VAL A 22 14.74 30.00 -26.29
N ILE A 23 14.32 29.27 -25.24
CA ILE A 23 13.75 27.94 -25.39
C ILE A 23 12.46 28.00 -26.22
N THR A 24 11.59 28.97 -25.99
CA THR A 24 10.35 29.15 -26.76
C THR A 24 10.65 29.41 -28.24
N ALA A 25 11.57 30.31 -28.54
CA ALA A 25 11.97 30.61 -29.91
C ALA A 25 12.56 29.38 -30.62
N LEU A 26 13.40 28.58 -29.94
CA LEU A 26 13.95 27.34 -30.48
C LEU A 26 12.87 26.28 -30.73
N TYR A 27 11.89 26.20 -29.83
CA TYR A 27 10.75 25.28 -29.97
C TYR A 27 9.88 25.65 -31.15
N ASP A 28 9.57 26.95 -31.34
CA ASP A 28 8.76 27.45 -32.43
C ASP A 28 9.41 27.23 -33.81
N LEU A 29 10.74 27.29 -33.85
CA LEU A 29 11.49 26.97 -35.06
C LEU A 29 11.43 25.49 -35.45
N GLY A 30 11.25 24.56 -34.49
CA GLY A 30 11.11 23.13 -34.74
C GLY A 30 12.32 22.42 -35.39
N LEU A 31 13.46 23.11 -35.48
CA LEU A 31 14.68 22.64 -36.18
C LEU A 31 15.77 22.14 -35.24
N TYR A 32 15.57 22.26 -33.93
CA TYR A 32 16.61 21.98 -32.94
C TYR A 32 16.31 20.72 -32.14
N HIS A 33 17.33 19.88 -31.97
CA HIS A 33 17.32 18.79 -31.02
C HIS A 33 18.17 19.17 -29.81
N ILE A 34 17.53 19.32 -28.64
CA ILE A 34 18.19 19.69 -27.40
C ILE A 34 18.79 18.43 -26.76
N THR A 35 20.09 18.40 -26.58
CA THR A 35 20.78 17.30 -25.89
C THR A 35 21.08 17.68 -24.44
N PRO A 36 21.03 16.72 -23.50
CA PRO A 36 21.42 16.97 -22.10
C PRO A 36 22.85 17.50 -22.02
N HIS A 37 23.08 18.49 -21.15
CA HIS A 37 24.41 18.98 -20.85
C HIS A 37 25.18 17.97 -20.00
N ILE A 38 26.37 17.60 -20.43
CA ILE A 38 27.29 16.78 -19.63
C ILE A 38 28.13 17.73 -18.79
N LYS A 39 28.19 17.53 -17.48
CA LYS A 39 29.00 18.36 -16.56
C LYS A 39 30.44 18.41 -17.03
N GLY A 40 30.93 19.63 -17.33
CA GLY A 40 32.26 19.91 -17.79
C GLY A 40 32.74 21.21 -17.16
N GLU A 41 33.21 22.16 -17.99
CA GLU A 41 33.68 23.48 -17.55
C GLU A 41 32.57 24.37 -17.00
N LEU A 42 31.32 24.10 -17.37
CA LEU A 42 30.13 24.81 -16.88
C LEU A 42 29.32 23.87 -15.99
N ASP A 43 28.85 24.40 -14.86
CA ASP A 43 27.94 23.69 -13.98
C ASP A 43 26.54 23.48 -14.64
N ILE A 44 25.88 22.39 -14.23
CA ILE A 44 24.47 22.16 -14.59
C ILE A 44 23.66 23.17 -13.80
N GLY A 45 22.97 24.08 -14.49
CA GLY A 45 22.06 25.05 -13.86
C GLY A 45 20.91 24.40 -13.16
N SER A 46 20.27 25.12 -12.24
CA SER A 46 19.03 24.69 -11.62
C SER A 46 17.88 24.70 -12.64
N PRO A 47 16.94 23.76 -12.55
CA PRO A 47 15.71 23.77 -13.35
C PRO A 47 14.95 25.09 -13.21
N ILE A 48 14.13 25.41 -14.19
CA ILE A 48 13.17 26.52 -14.09
C ILE A 48 12.05 26.06 -13.14
N GLU A 49 11.57 26.92 -12.23
CA GLU A 49 10.49 26.59 -11.27
C GLU A 49 9.27 25.94 -11.95
N GLU A 50 8.87 26.46 -13.12
CA GLU A 50 7.80 25.86 -13.93
C GLU A 50 8.10 24.43 -14.39
N ALA A 51 9.35 24.07 -14.59
CA ALA A 51 9.72 22.72 -15.01
C ALA A 51 9.59 21.71 -13.83
N GLU A 52 9.89 22.15 -12.61
CA GLU A 52 9.71 21.35 -11.39
C GLU A 52 8.22 21.09 -11.14
N GLU A 53 7.38 22.13 -11.20
CA GLU A 53 5.92 21.99 -11.06
C GLU A 53 5.33 21.02 -12.10
N LEU A 54 5.78 21.12 -13.36
CA LEU A 54 5.32 20.22 -14.43
C LEU A 54 5.82 18.79 -14.25
N ALA A 55 7.05 18.60 -13.74
CA ALA A 55 7.58 17.28 -13.43
C ALA A 55 6.78 16.60 -12.31
N GLU A 56 6.47 17.32 -11.23
CA GLU A 56 5.60 16.80 -10.16
C GLU A 56 4.21 16.44 -10.68
N LEU A 57 3.62 17.31 -11.50
CA LEU A 57 2.31 17.04 -12.09
C LEU A 57 2.32 15.80 -12.98
N LEU A 58 3.39 15.61 -13.76
CA LEU A 58 3.58 14.44 -14.61
C LEU A 58 3.64 13.15 -13.78
N VAL A 59 4.32 13.17 -12.63
CA VAL A 59 4.37 12.04 -11.70
C VAL A 59 2.97 11.73 -11.17
N LYS A 60 2.22 12.74 -10.75
CA LYS A 60 0.82 12.58 -10.28
C LYS A 60 -0.08 11.97 -11.36
N ILE A 61 0.01 12.48 -12.59
CA ILE A 61 -0.76 11.94 -13.73
C ILE A 61 -0.38 10.48 -14.01
N ARG A 62 0.92 10.16 -14.06
CA ARG A 62 1.39 8.79 -14.29
C ARG A 62 0.92 7.83 -13.21
N SER A 63 0.90 8.26 -11.96
CA SER A 63 0.38 7.45 -10.84
C SER A 63 -1.10 7.10 -11.06
N ILE A 64 -1.94 8.09 -11.40
CA ILE A 64 -3.36 7.87 -11.67
C ILE A 64 -3.55 6.97 -12.91
N THR A 65 -2.85 7.25 -14.01
CA THR A 65 -3.01 6.51 -15.28
C THR A 65 -2.50 5.07 -15.19
N SER A 66 -1.53 4.78 -14.32
CA SER A 66 -1.08 3.41 -14.08
C SER A 66 -2.13 2.57 -13.33
N ALA A 67 -2.90 3.21 -12.45
CA ALA A 67 -3.98 2.55 -11.71
C ALA A 67 -5.26 2.38 -12.57
N PHE A 68 -5.53 3.35 -13.46
CA PHE A 68 -6.72 3.37 -14.33
C PHE A 68 -6.28 3.42 -15.80
N PRO A 69 -6.30 2.29 -16.53
CA PRO A 69 -5.94 2.30 -17.95
C PRO A 69 -6.93 3.15 -18.74
N ILE A 70 -6.43 4.25 -19.31
CA ILE A 70 -7.23 5.18 -20.11
C ILE A 70 -7.24 4.68 -21.57
N SER A 71 -8.42 4.31 -22.07
CA SER A 71 -8.61 3.78 -23.42
C SER A 71 -8.82 4.86 -24.50
N ASN A 72 -9.17 6.10 -24.13
CA ASN A 72 -9.50 7.17 -25.06
C ASN A 72 -8.74 8.47 -24.75
N THR A 73 -7.75 8.79 -25.55
CA THR A 73 -7.06 10.09 -25.54
C THR A 73 -7.66 11.00 -26.62
N LYS A 74 -8.45 11.98 -26.22
CA LYS A 74 -8.83 13.08 -27.12
C LYS A 74 -7.73 14.15 -27.07
N THR A 75 -7.27 14.55 -28.25
CA THR A 75 -6.34 15.68 -28.36
C THR A 75 -7.08 16.98 -28.01
N VAL A 76 -6.63 17.64 -26.96
CA VAL A 76 -7.22 18.91 -26.49
C VAL A 76 -6.21 20.03 -26.68
N THR A 77 -6.62 21.12 -27.32
CA THR A 77 -5.82 22.35 -27.42
C THR A 77 -5.89 23.12 -26.08
N PHE A 78 -4.74 23.34 -25.46
CA PHE A 78 -4.66 24.04 -24.17
C PHE A 78 -4.49 25.55 -24.35
N THR A 79 -5.36 26.32 -23.70
CA THR A 79 -5.17 27.76 -23.48
C THR A 79 -4.53 27.99 -22.10
N PRO A 80 -3.85 29.12 -21.85
CA PRO A 80 -3.26 29.41 -20.54
C PRO A 80 -4.24 29.32 -19.36
N SER A 81 -5.51 29.71 -19.58
CA SER A 81 -6.56 29.60 -18.57
C SER A 81 -7.01 28.14 -18.32
N SER A 82 -7.08 27.33 -19.37
CA SER A 82 -7.41 25.89 -19.25
C SER A 82 -6.29 25.11 -18.58
N ARG A 83 -5.02 25.51 -18.77
CA ARG A 83 -3.85 24.91 -18.11
C ARG A 83 -3.98 25.02 -16.57
N LYS A 84 -4.24 26.20 -16.01
CA LYS A 84 -4.41 26.39 -14.55
C LYS A 84 -5.55 25.55 -13.98
N LYS A 85 -6.67 25.43 -14.70
CA LYS A 85 -7.79 24.57 -14.31
C LYS A 85 -7.41 23.10 -14.33
N ALA A 86 -6.68 22.66 -15.37
CA ALA A 86 -6.20 21.28 -15.49
C ALA A 86 -5.23 20.90 -14.35
N ILE A 87 -4.27 21.77 -14.02
CA ILE A 87 -3.34 21.58 -12.90
C ILE A 87 -4.09 21.36 -11.59
N LYS A 88 -5.03 22.28 -11.25
CA LYS A 88 -5.85 22.14 -10.04
C LYS A 88 -6.70 20.86 -10.05
N GLY A 89 -7.27 20.54 -11.22
CA GLY A 89 -8.07 19.31 -11.39
C GLY A 89 -7.27 18.04 -11.14
N VAL A 90 -6.09 17.94 -11.74
CA VAL A 90 -5.18 16.79 -11.57
C VAL A 90 -4.71 16.67 -10.13
N THR A 91 -4.34 17.77 -9.49
CA THR A 91 -3.90 17.75 -8.09
C THR A 91 -5.02 17.23 -7.18
N LYS A 92 -6.24 17.75 -7.35
CA LYS A 92 -7.40 17.29 -6.58
C LYS A 92 -7.68 15.80 -6.81
N MET A 93 -7.70 15.36 -8.09
CA MET A 93 -7.91 13.95 -8.43
C MET A 93 -6.83 13.04 -7.81
N TYR A 94 -5.59 13.50 -7.78
CA TYR A 94 -4.49 12.75 -7.16
C TYR A 94 -4.69 12.62 -5.64
N ASP A 95 -5.06 13.70 -4.96
CA ASP A 95 -5.31 13.69 -3.50
C ASP A 95 -6.49 12.77 -3.16
N ASP A 96 -7.58 12.84 -3.95
CA ASP A 96 -8.75 11.96 -3.82
C ASP A 96 -8.37 10.49 -4.08
N PHE A 97 -7.52 10.22 -5.08
CA PHE A 97 -7.01 8.89 -5.40
C PHE A 97 -6.18 8.31 -4.24
N ILE A 98 -5.20 9.06 -3.73
CA ILE A 98 -4.34 8.60 -2.62
C ILE A 98 -5.16 8.34 -1.35
N SER A 99 -6.13 9.21 -1.05
CA SER A 99 -7.01 9.00 0.11
C SER A 99 -7.88 7.75 -0.04
N SER A 100 -8.40 7.49 -1.23
CA SER A 100 -9.21 6.30 -1.54
C SER A 100 -8.37 5.02 -1.49
N GLU A 101 -7.16 5.05 -2.04
CA GLU A 101 -6.22 3.93 -1.99
C GLU A 101 -5.84 3.57 -0.55
N LYS A 102 -5.57 4.58 0.28
CA LYS A 102 -5.30 4.40 1.71
C LYS A 102 -6.48 3.74 2.43
N ASN A 103 -7.69 4.25 2.21
CA ASN A 103 -8.90 3.69 2.80
C ASN A 103 -9.14 2.25 2.35
N PHE A 104 -8.96 1.96 1.07
CA PHE A 104 -9.09 0.61 0.52
C PHE A 104 -8.09 -0.37 1.17
N ASN A 105 -6.83 0.03 1.31
CA ASN A 105 -5.81 -0.80 1.95
C ASN A 105 -6.10 -1.02 3.43
N GLN A 106 -6.63 -0.02 4.15
CA GLN A 106 -7.06 -0.16 5.54
C GLN A 106 -8.23 -1.15 5.66
N LEU A 107 -9.24 -1.03 4.81
CA LEU A 107 -10.37 -1.96 4.79
C LEU A 107 -9.93 -3.39 4.48
N LYS A 108 -9.04 -3.58 3.52
CA LYS A 108 -8.47 -4.90 3.20
C LYS A 108 -7.75 -5.52 4.40
N THR A 109 -6.98 -4.72 5.13
CA THR A 109 -6.28 -5.16 6.34
C THR A 109 -7.25 -5.50 7.46
N ASN A 110 -8.26 -4.66 7.67
CA ASN A 110 -9.30 -4.89 8.68
C ASN A 110 -10.12 -6.15 8.37
N LYS A 111 -10.49 -6.36 7.11
CA LYS A 111 -11.19 -7.57 6.66
C LYS A 111 -10.40 -8.82 7.01
N LEU A 112 -9.11 -8.84 6.66
CA LEU A 112 -8.25 -9.98 6.97
C LEU A 112 -8.16 -10.26 8.47
N LEU A 113 -8.13 -9.22 9.30
CA LEU A 113 -8.09 -9.33 10.75
C LEU A 113 -9.40 -9.91 11.30
N VAL A 114 -10.54 -9.40 10.80
CA VAL A 114 -11.87 -9.87 11.20
C VAL A 114 -12.08 -11.33 10.79
N GLU A 115 -11.67 -11.73 9.58
CA GLU A 115 -11.70 -13.13 9.13
C GLU A 115 -10.85 -14.05 10.03
N LYS A 116 -9.65 -13.61 10.40
CA LYS A 116 -8.81 -14.38 11.33
C LYS A 116 -9.45 -14.54 12.70
N ARG A 117 -10.03 -13.47 13.26
CA ARG A 117 -10.75 -13.51 14.53
C ARG A 117 -11.96 -14.44 14.47
N PHE A 118 -12.74 -14.36 13.40
CA PHE A 118 -13.89 -15.22 13.19
C PHE A 118 -13.51 -16.71 13.20
N ASN A 119 -12.49 -17.09 12.45
CA ASN A 119 -12.05 -18.48 12.37
C ASN A 119 -11.51 -18.99 13.72
N LEU A 120 -10.80 -18.15 14.47
CA LEU A 120 -10.31 -18.49 15.82
C LEU A 120 -11.46 -18.64 16.81
N LEU A 121 -12.42 -17.72 16.83
CA LEU A 121 -13.58 -17.81 17.72
C LEU A 121 -14.43 -19.04 17.41
N LYS A 122 -14.64 -19.34 16.12
CA LYS A 122 -15.34 -20.56 15.71
C LYS A 122 -14.58 -21.83 16.14
N LEU A 123 -13.26 -21.81 16.13
CA LEU A 123 -12.42 -22.91 16.60
C LEU A 123 -12.60 -23.12 18.13
N ILE A 124 -12.63 -22.04 18.88
CA ILE A 124 -12.79 -22.04 20.34
C ILE A 124 -14.19 -22.52 20.76
N GLU A 125 -15.23 -21.97 20.11
CA GLU A 125 -16.62 -22.40 20.36
C GLU A 125 -16.86 -23.86 20.01
N SER A 126 -16.32 -24.35 18.90
CA SER A 126 -16.48 -25.75 18.49
C SER A 126 -15.83 -26.74 19.48
N ASN A 127 -14.93 -26.27 20.35
CA ASN A 127 -14.31 -27.06 21.40
C ASN A 127 -14.89 -26.76 22.80
N ASN A 128 -16.02 -26.05 22.90
CA ASN A 128 -16.72 -25.72 24.15
C ASN A 128 -15.81 -25.00 25.18
N ILE A 129 -14.93 -24.12 24.73
CA ILE A 129 -14.01 -23.39 25.61
C ILE A 129 -14.63 -22.05 25.98
N ASN A 130 -14.69 -21.79 27.30
CA ASN A 130 -15.13 -20.51 27.84
C ASN A 130 -13.94 -19.53 27.96
N LEU A 131 -13.85 -18.57 27.02
CA LEU A 131 -12.78 -17.58 27.00
C LEU A 131 -12.75 -16.70 28.27
N GLN A 132 -13.91 -16.33 28.82
CA GLN A 132 -14.01 -15.47 29.99
C GLN A 132 -13.39 -16.15 31.24
N GLU A 133 -13.61 -17.44 31.40
CA GLU A 133 -12.99 -18.20 32.49
C GLU A 133 -11.47 -18.31 32.33
N LEU A 134 -11.00 -18.51 31.10
CA LEU A 134 -9.57 -18.60 30.83
C LEU A 134 -8.85 -17.27 31.05
N GLN A 135 -9.45 -16.16 30.62
CA GLN A 135 -8.88 -14.82 30.77
C GLN A 135 -8.86 -14.34 32.23
N SER A 136 -9.85 -14.77 33.02
CA SER A 136 -9.89 -14.45 34.47
C SER A 136 -8.92 -15.28 35.29
N SER A 137 -8.34 -16.34 34.71
CA SER A 137 -7.39 -17.21 35.40
C SER A 137 -6.02 -16.54 35.56
N SER A 138 -5.51 -16.47 36.80
CA SER A 138 -4.16 -15.99 37.09
C SER A 138 -3.06 -17.05 36.84
N ILE A 139 -3.42 -18.29 36.57
CA ILE A 139 -2.51 -19.44 36.47
C ILE A 139 -2.28 -19.88 35.03
N LEU A 140 -3.24 -19.56 34.12
CA LEU A 140 -3.23 -19.98 32.72
C LEU A 140 -2.81 -18.85 31.81
N THR A 141 -2.07 -19.19 30.76
CA THR A 141 -1.78 -18.33 29.63
C THR A 141 -2.35 -18.93 28.34
N CYS A 142 -2.98 -18.10 27.52
CA CYS A 142 -3.55 -18.48 26.24
C CYS A 142 -2.81 -17.80 25.10
N PHE A 143 -2.55 -18.55 24.04
CA PHE A 143 -2.02 -18.04 22.78
C PHE A 143 -3.04 -18.28 21.67
N SER A 144 -3.46 -17.22 21.00
CA SER A 144 -4.39 -17.28 19.86
C SER A 144 -3.75 -16.67 18.64
N GLY A 145 -3.81 -17.36 17.50
CA GLY A 145 -3.19 -16.85 16.30
C GLY A 145 -3.17 -17.82 15.13
N THR A 146 -2.25 -17.55 14.19
CA THR A 146 -2.01 -18.38 13.03
C THR A 146 -0.56 -18.83 12.95
N LEU A 147 -0.32 -20.04 12.42
CA LEU A 147 1.00 -20.61 12.18
C LEU A 147 1.32 -20.62 10.69
N ILE A 148 2.58 -20.36 10.35
CA ILE A 148 3.09 -20.50 8.99
C ILE A 148 3.53 -21.94 8.72
N LYS A 149 4.21 -22.56 9.70
CA LYS A 149 4.73 -23.94 9.59
C LYS A 149 3.84 -24.91 10.35
N LYS A 150 3.73 -26.14 9.83
CA LYS A 150 3.05 -27.25 10.50
C LYS A 150 4.00 -27.93 11.51
N GLY A 151 3.46 -28.78 12.39
CA GLY A 151 4.26 -29.59 13.32
C GLY A 151 4.23 -29.14 14.76
N LEU A 152 3.24 -28.32 15.17
CA LEU A 152 3.13 -27.86 16.57
C LEU A 152 2.93 -29.02 17.55
N GLN A 153 2.05 -29.98 17.22
CA GLN A 153 1.78 -31.15 18.07
C GLN A 153 2.96 -32.09 18.23
N GLU A 154 3.84 -32.14 17.20
CA GLU A 154 5.07 -32.96 17.25
C GLU A 154 6.15 -32.33 18.16
N LYS A 155 6.19 -31.00 18.20
CA LYS A 155 7.17 -30.24 18.99
C LYS A 155 6.75 -30.04 20.46
N ILE A 156 5.47 -29.99 20.72
CA ILE A 156 4.93 -29.88 22.08
C ILE A 156 4.28 -31.20 22.45
N ASN A 157 5.01 -32.03 23.16
CA ASN A 157 4.53 -33.31 23.68
C ASN A 157 4.42 -33.25 25.21
N ASP A 158 3.63 -32.28 25.73
CA ASP A 158 3.41 -32.10 27.17
C ASP A 158 1.91 -32.18 27.46
N GLN A 159 1.49 -33.10 28.34
CA GLN A 159 0.09 -33.33 28.68
C GLN A 159 -0.58 -32.13 29.39
N ASN A 160 0.21 -31.20 29.92
CA ASN A 160 -0.26 -29.99 30.60
C ASN A 160 -0.45 -28.81 29.62
N ILE A 161 -0.28 -29.02 28.33
CA ILE A 161 -0.49 -28.02 27.28
C ILE A 161 -1.61 -28.51 26.36
N THR A 162 -2.69 -27.73 26.33
CA THR A 162 -3.81 -28.01 25.42
C THR A 162 -3.61 -27.26 24.12
N ILE A 163 -3.56 -27.99 23.02
CA ILE A 163 -3.41 -27.44 21.66
C ILE A 163 -4.66 -27.74 20.87
N ILE A 164 -5.30 -26.69 20.37
CA ILE A 164 -6.44 -26.77 19.47
C ILE A 164 -6.01 -26.14 18.16
N GLN A 165 -5.95 -26.95 17.11
CA GLN A 165 -5.49 -26.51 15.82
C GLN A 165 -6.44 -26.96 14.71
N LYS A 166 -6.75 -26.02 13.82
CA LYS A 166 -7.48 -26.29 12.57
C LYS A 166 -6.82 -25.53 11.44
N GLU A 167 -6.31 -26.27 10.44
CA GLU A 167 -5.50 -25.69 9.37
C GLU A 167 -4.29 -24.91 9.92
N ASN A 168 -4.25 -23.60 9.67
CA ASN A 168 -3.21 -22.70 10.19
C ASN A 168 -3.62 -21.93 11.44
N TYR A 169 -4.88 -22.05 11.87
CA TYR A 169 -5.37 -21.42 13.10
C TYR A 169 -5.04 -22.28 14.31
N VAL A 170 -4.55 -21.64 15.35
CA VAL A 170 -4.13 -22.32 16.57
C VAL A 170 -4.55 -21.55 17.80
N PHE A 171 -5.02 -22.30 18.80
CA PHE A 171 -5.28 -21.85 20.15
C PHE A 171 -4.57 -22.77 21.13
N VAL A 172 -3.69 -22.22 21.95
CA VAL A 172 -2.87 -22.98 22.90
C VAL A 172 -3.15 -22.46 24.30
N ILE A 173 -3.40 -23.38 25.22
CA ILE A 173 -3.60 -23.10 26.65
C ILE A 173 -2.48 -23.79 27.42
N CYS A 174 -1.75 -23.06 28.25
CA CYS A 174 -0.70 -23.61 29.09
C CYS A 174 -0.67 -22.93 30.46
N MET A 175 -0.04 -23.54 31.42
CA MET A 175 0.28 -22.90 32.71
C MET A 175 1.33 -21.81 32.51
N ASN A 176 1.36 -20.83 33.41
CA ASN A 176 2.26 -19.68 33.30
C ASN A 176 3.76 -20.08 33.38
N ASP A 177 4.09 -21.15 34.06
CA ASP A 177 5.45 -21.72 34.14
C ASP A 177 5.95 -22.22 32.77
N LYS A 178 5.05 -22.66 31.89
CA LYS A 178 5.33 -23.15 30.53
C LYS A 178 5.24 -22.06 29.43
N LYS A 179 4.92 -20.83 29.83
CA LYS A 179 4.69 -19.72 28.86
C LYS A 179 5.86 -19.50 27.93
N GLU A 180 7.07 -19.38 28.49
CA GLU A 180 8.29 -19.10 27.71
C GLU A 180 8.63 -20.24 26.75
N TYR A 181 8.47 -21.47 27.19
CA TYR A 181 8.66 -22.65 26.34
C TYR A 181 7.69 -22.65 25.16
N VAL A 182 6.40 -22.51 25.42
CA VAL A 182 5.37 -22.47 24.35
C VAL A 182 5.62 -21.31 23.41
N GLN A 183 5.97 -20.14 23.93
CA GLN A 183 6.24 -18.95 23.10
C GLN A 183 7.46 -19.16 22.19
N SER A 184 8.51 -19.81 22.67
CA SER A 184 9.70 -20.11 21.85
C SER A 184 9.35 -21.04 20.68
N VAL A 185 8.61 -22.13 20.94
CA VAL A 185 8.18 -23.08 19.91
C VAL A 185 7.25 -22.42 18.90
N LEU A 186 6.29 -21.61 19.36
CA LEU A 186 5.39 -20.86 18.49
C LEU A 186 6.15 -19.88 17.60
N THR A 187 7.14 -19.17 18.14
CA THR A 187 7.98 -18.24 17.36
C THR A 187 8.76 -18.97 16.26
N GLU A 188 9.34 -20.13 16.57
CA GLU A 188 10.08 -20.97 15.60
C GLU A 188 9.19 -21.45 14.44
N LEU A 189 7.90 -21.66 14.71
CA LEU A 189 6.89 -22.07 13.72
C LEU A 189 6.26 -20.89 12.96
N GLY A 190 6.70 -19.65 13.24
CA GLY A 190 6.19 -18.45 12.57
C GLY A 190 4.79 -18.07 13.04
N PHE A 191 4.60 -18.03 14.37
CA PHE A 191 3.32 -17.67 14.97
C PHE A 191 3.02 -16.18 14.80
N ASN A 192 1.83 -15.89 14.28
CA ASN A 192 1.27 -14.55 14.22
C ASN A 192 0.11 -14.44 15.21
N LYS A 193 0.32 -13.70 16.27
CA LYS A 193 -0.70 -13.46 17.30
C LYS A 193 -1.91 -12.75 16.71
N VAL A 194 -3.10 -13.20 17.12
CA VAL A 194 -4.38 -12.54 16.82
C VAL A 194 -5.11 -12.35 18.15
N ASP A 195 -5.32 -11.09 18.53
CA ASP A 195 -6.02 -10.77 19.77
C ASP A 195 -7.52 -11.01 19.60
N ILE A 196 -8.09 -11.81 20.50
CA ILE A 196 -9.50 -12.18 20.56
C ILE A 196 -10.14 -11.74 21.88
N ASP A 197 -9.52 -10.77 22.59
CA ASP A 197 -9.95 -10.31 23.89
C ASP A 197 -11.40 -9.81 23.84
N ASP A 198 -12.25 -10.29 24.76
CA ASP A 198 -13.66 -9.92 24.99
C ASP A 198 -14.57 -9.86 23.74
N THR A 199 -14.11 -10.31 22.60
CA THR A 199 -14.86 -10.25 21.37
C THR A 199 -15.83 -11.44 21.28
N LYS A 200 -17.15 -11.17 21.27
CA LYS A 200 -18.15 -12.20 21.00
C LYS A 200 -18.22 -12.52 19.52
N LEU A 201 -18.51 -13.79 19.17
CA LEU A 201 -18.66 -14.19 17.77
C LEU A 201 -19.72 -13.34 17.02
N THR A 202 -20.80 -12.97 17.72
CA THR A 202 -21.85 -12.10 17.19
C THR A 202 -21.34 -10.72 16.75
N ASP A 203 -20.37 -10.16 17.48
CA ASP A 203 -19.80 -8.84 17.17
C ASP A 203 -18.87 -8.91 15.97
N VAL A 204 -18.17 -10.04 15.82
CA VAL A 204 -17.31 -10.29 14.65
C VAL A 204 -18.16 -10.52 13.39
N ILE A 205 -19.28 -11.21 13.48
CA ILE A 205 -20.22 -11.40 12.36
C ILE A 205 -20.74 -10.04 11.88
N LYS A 206 -21.22 -9.19 12.81
CA LYS A 206 -21.66 -7.83 12.46
C LYS A 206 -20.56 -6.99 11.82
N ALA A 207 -19.31 -7.13 12.30
CA ALA A 207 -18.16 -6.44 11.71
C ALA A 207 -17.86 -6.94 10.30
N GLN A 208 -17.99 -8.24 10.00
CA GLN A 208 -17.84 -8.79 8.67
C GLN A 208 -18.90 -8.26 7.69
N GLU A 209 -20.16 -8.23 8.09
CA GLU A 209 -21.25 -7.68 7.28
C GLU A 209 -20.99 -6.22 6.93
N LYS A 210 -20.63 -5.39 7.93
CA LYS A 210 -20.32 -3.97 7.73
C LYS A 210 -19.14 -3.75 6.77
N ILE A 211 -18.07 -4.51 6.90
CA ILE A 211 -16.90 -4.43 6.00
C ILE A 211 -17.27 -4.84 4.57
N SER A 212 -18.11 -5.87 4.42
CA SER A 212 -18.61 -6.30 3.11
C SER A 212 -19.40 -5.20 2.41
N ASP A 213 -20.28 -4.50 3.14
CA ASP A 213 -21.06 -3.39 2.61
C ASP A 213 -20.18 -2.21 2.19
N GLU A 214 -19.17 -1.88 3.00
CA GLU A 214 -18.19 -0.82 2.69
C GLU A 214 -17.33 -1.19 1.45
N GLU A 215 -16.93 -2.45 1.28
CA GLU A 215 -16.23 -2.90 0.07
C GLU A 215 -17.07 -2.74 -1.20
N VAL A 216 -18.36 -3.01 -1.12
CA VAL A 216 -19.29 -2.84 -2.27
C VAL A 216 -19.43 -1.37 -2.64
N LEU A 217 -19.43 -0.47 -1.68
CA LEU A 217 -19.50 0.98 -1.92
C LEU A 217 -18.24 1.53 -2.57
N LEU A 218 -17.06 1.00 -2.20
CA LEU A 218 -15.78 1.46 -2.76
C LEU A 218 -15.47 0.89 -4.17
N LYS A 219 -16.17 -0.16 -4.58
CA LYS A 219 -16.02 -0.74 -5.94
C LYS A 219 -16.92 -0.08 -6.99
N LYS A 220 -17.81 0.81 -6.58
CA LYS A 220 -18.64 1.65 -7.46
C LYS A 220 -17.97 2.98 -7.76
#